data_070448076c4894e3cdb40015b53db5c0
#
_entry.id   070448076c4894e3cdb40015b53db5c0
#
_cell.length_a   1.000
_cell.length_b   1.000
_cell.length_c   1.000
_cell.angle_alpha   90.00
_cell.angle_beta   90.00
_cell.angle_gamma   90.00
#
_symmetry.space_group_name_H-M   'P 1'
#
loop_
_entity.id
_entity.type
_entity.pdbx_description
1 polymer ?
#
loop_
_entity_poly.entity_id
_entity_poly.type
_entity_poly.pdbx_seq_one_letter_code
_entity_poly.pdbx_strand_id
1 'polypeptide(L)'
;KDDLSNLRESIKELGKYELRKYELNRQKQILSSKEDEKSKKRLKKLERFKTTNDYDFTNILIADYGLNLLQVVPLLPYYDIDPNIVQFMGTGVIDDKTFFYEPSLQGAIFPGVPEYKRINIINDYMEIYGDEFLRVSTLPYDLIGLINLIYSKKYKYRDVIKLLNNPNKKFDGIDGSFYFKNNMIERDLNILKINNGNSFVIN
;
A
#
# COMPACT_ATOMS: atom_id res chain seq x y z
N LYS A 1 11.30 -18.93 0.42
CA LYS A 1 12.68 -18.46 0.74
C LYS A 1 12.70 -16.98 0.44
N ASP A 2 12.90 -16.17 1.48
CA ASP A 2 13.04 -14.72 1.37
C ASP A 2 14.44 -14.38 0.82
N ASP A 3 14.72 -14.87 -0.39
CA ASP A 3 15.96 -14.60 -1.09
C ASP A 3 15.82 -13.38 -1.97
N LEU A 4 16.26 -12.23 -1.44
CA LEU A 4 16.29 -10.95 -2.15
C LEU A 4 17.53 -10.80 -3.05
N SER A 5 18.33 -11.88 -3.25
CA SER A 5 19.56 -11.83 -4.04
C SER A 5 19.31 -11.39 -5.49
N ASN A 6 18.16 -11.75 -6.06
CA ASN A 6 17.78 -11.42 -7.43
C ASN A 6 16.85 -10.20 -7.53
N LEU A 7 16.55 -9.52 -6.41
CA LEU A 7 15.56 -8.44 -6.37
C LEU A 7 15.86 -7.33 -7.39
N ARG A 8 17.11 -6.91 -7.49
CA ARG A 8 17.54 -5.85 -8.43
C ARG A 8 17.29 -6.24 -9.88
N GLU A 9 17.61 -7.47 -10.24
CA GLU A 9 17.40 -7.96 -11.61
C GLU A 9 15.90 -8.09 -11.90
N SER A 10 15.11 -8.61 -10.95
CA SER A 10 13.66 -8.70 -11.11
C SER A 10 13.00 -7.33 -11.30
N ILE A 11 13.44 -6.29 -10.59
CA ILE A 11 12.92 -4.92 -10.77
C ILE A 11 13.34 -4.33 -12.12
N LYS A 12 14.59 -4.57 -12.57
CA LYS A 12 15.05 -4.14 -13.90
C LYS A 12 14.21 -4.79 -15.02
N GLU A 13 13.96 -6.10 -14.90
CA GLU A 13 13.14 -6.86 -15.84
C GLU A 13 11.69 -6.34 -15.84
N LEU A 14 11.08 -6.19 -14.66
CA LEU A 14 9.73 -5.66 -14.51
C LEU A 14 9.59 -4.30 -15.23
N GLY A 15 10.53 -3.39 -14.96
CA GLY A 15 10.53 -2.05 -15.53
C GLY A 15 11.11 -1.98 -16.94
N LYS A 16 11.56 -3.08 -17.53
CA LYS A 16 12.30 -3.09 -18.83
C LYS A 16 13.42 -2.04 -18.89
N TYR A 17 14.16 -1.92 -17.79
CA TYR A 17 15.11 -0.83 -17.57
C TYR A 17 16.12 -0.68 -18.71
N GLU A 18 16.76 -1.77 -19.14
CA GLU A 18 17.78 -1.74 -20.19
C GLU A 18 17.18 -1.37 -21.56
N LEU A 19 15.98 -1.83 -21.88
CA LEU A 19 15.28 -1.47 -23.11
C LEU A 19 14.94 0.02 -23.12
N ARG A 20 14.32 0.54 -22.06
CA ARG A 20 13.98 1.97 -21.95
C ARG A 20 15.22 2.87 -21.98
N LYS A 21 16.33 2.41 -21.41
CA LYS A 21 17.62 3.10 -21.48
C LYS A 21 18.17 3.12 -22.90
N TYR A 22 18.12 1.99 -23.58
CA TYR A 22 18.55 1.90 -24.99
C TYR A 22 17.72 2.83 -25.88
N GLU A 23 16.41 2.83 -25.75
CA GLU A 23 15.51 3.67 -26.53
C GLU A 23 15.76 5.16 -26.28
N LEU A 24 15.97 5.58 -25.03
CA LEU A 24 16.32 6.96 -24.71
C LEU A 24 17.64 7.37 -25.38
N ASN A 25 18.65 6.53 -25.29
CA ASN A 25 19.95 6.80 -25.91
C ASN A 25 19.84 6.91 -27.45
N ARG A 26 19.05 6.05 -28.08
CA ARG A 26 18.72 6.13 -29.49
C ARG A 26 18.03 7.45 -29.85
N GLN A 27 17.04 7.88 -29.05
CA GLN A 27 16.38 9.17 -29.24
C GLN A 27 17.35 10.34 -29.11
N LYS A 28 18.26 10.31 -28.13
CA LYS A 28 19.30 11.34 -27.94
C LYS A 28 20.23 11.40 -29.14
N GLN A 29 20.66 10.27 -29.68
CA GLN A 29 21.50 10.22 -30.88
C GLN A 29 20.82 10.81 -32.12
N ILE A 30 19.54 10.47 -32.34
CA ILE A 30 18.77 11.02 -33.45
C ILE A 30 18.61 12.55 -33.32
N LEU A 31 18.40 13.05 -32.09
CA LEU A 31 18.23 14.48 -31.87
C LEU A 31 19.57 15.24 -31.97
N SER A 32 20.67 14.63 -31.57
CA SER A 32 22.01 15.23 -31.68
C SER A 32 22.50 15.38 -33.12
N SER A 33 22.00 14.53 -34.05
CA SER A 33 22.33 14.63 -35.47
C SER A 33 21.53 15.74 -36.21
N LYS A 34 20.56 16.40 -35.52
CA LYS A 34 19.73 17.46 -36.10
C LYS A 34 20.23 18.83 -35.62
N GLU A 35 20.36 19.78 -36.55
CA GLU A 35 20.88 21.11 -36.25
C GLU A 35 19.80 22.12 -35.80
N ASP A 36 18.52 21.77 -35.93
CA ASP A 36 17.41 22.66 -35.63
C ASP A 36 17.25 22.95 -34.12
N GLU A 37 16.83 24.15 -33.79
CA GLU A 37 16.67 24.66 -32.43
C GLU A 37 15.66 23.84 -31.61
N LYS A 38 14.63 23.24 -32.24
CA LYS A 38 13.63 22.42 -31.52
C LYS A 38 14.26 21.11 -31.08
N SER A 39 15.07 20.47 -31.90
CA SER A 39 15.80 19.25 -31.57
C SER A 39 16.81 19.49 -30.47
N LYS A 40 17.56 20.60 -30.49
CA LYS A 40 18.51 20.98 -29.41
C LYS A 40 17.79 21.18 -28.06
N LYS A 41 16.66 21.89 -28.07
CA LYS A 41 15.85 22.06 -26.84
C LYS A 41 15.29 20.74 -26.30
N ARG A 42 14.84 19.83 -27.17
CA ARG A 42 14.34 18.51 -26.80
C ARG A 42 15.48 17.64 -26.24
N LEU A 43 16.65 17.64 -26.88
CA LEU A 43 17.83 16.93 -26.41
C LEU A 43 18.20 17.34 -24.99
N LYS A 44 18.31 18.66 -24.73
CA LYS A 44 18.62 19.19 -23.39
C LYS A 44 17.61 18.75 -22.32
N LYS A 45 16.33 18.57 -22.67
CA LYS A 45 15.34 18.03 -21.75
C LYS A 45 15.58 16.54 -21.47
N LEU A 46 15.92 15.75 -22.50
CA LEU A 46 16.14 14.32 -22.39
C LEU A 46 17.45 13.97 -21.67
N GLU A 47 18.45 14.87 -21.65
CA GLU A 47 19.71 14.65 -20.90
C GLU A 47 19.52 14.39 -19.42
N ARG A 48 18.44 14.90 -18.83
CA ARG A 48 18.11 14.75 -17.41
C ARG A 48 17.62 13.36 -17.03
N PHE A 49 17.21 12.54 -18.02
CA PHE A 49 16.63 11.23 -17.80
C PHE A 49 17.64 10.14 -18.14
N LYS A 50 17.53 9.00 -17.41
CA LYS A 50 18.34 7.80 -17.65
C LYS A 50 17.61 6.80 -18.53
N THR A 51 16.28 6.78 -18.49
CA THR A 51 15.41 5.91 -19.29
C THR A 51 14.23 6.71 -19.87
N THR A 52 13.47 6.11 -20.78
CA THR A 52 12.16 6.63 -21.18
C THR A 52 11.12 6.34 -20.09
N ASN A 53 10.02 7.10 -20.09
CA ASN A 53 8.85 6.85 -19.21
C ASN A 53 7.81 5.96 -19.90
N ASP A 54 8.24 5.09 -20.78
CA ASP A 54 7.37 4.19 -21.52
C ASP A 54 7.27 2.84 -20.78
N TYR A 55 6.21 2.67 -19.99
CA TYR A 55 5.93 1.48 -19.23
C TYR A 55 4.78 0.70 -19.86
N ASP A 56 4.81 -0.62 -19.79
CA ASP A 56 3.72 -1.50 -20.23
C ASP A 56 2.58 -1.59 -19.19
N PHE A 57 2.73 -0.93 -18.06
CA PHE A 57 1.80 -0.95 -16.93
C PHE A 57 1.62 0.45 -16.34
N THR A 58 0.48 0.67 -15.74
CA THR A 58 0.15 1.92 -15.04
C THR A 58 0.13 1.77 -13.53
N ASN A 59 0.13 0.53 -13.04
CA ASN A 59 0.04 0.23 -11.61
C ASN A 59 0.99 -0.91 -11.24
N ILE A 60 1.55 -0.86 -10.02
CA ILE A 60 2.33 -1.94 -9.42
C ILE A 60 1.73 -2.28 -8.07
N LEU A 61 1.36 -3.56 -7.87
CA LEU A 61 1.01 -4.07 -6.55
C LEU A 61 2.27 -4.61 -5.86
N ILE A 62 2.58 -4.05 -4.70
CA ILE A 62 3.71 -4.44 -3.86
C ILE A 62 3.13 -5.25 -2.69
N ALA A 63 3.21 -6.58 -2.79
CA ALA A 63 2.66 -7.51 -1.81
C ALA A 63 3.77 -8.02 -0.87
N ASP A 64 4.40 -7.09 -0.15
CA ASP A 64 5.44 -7.39 0.82
C ASP A 64 5.21 -6.62 2.13
N TYR A 65 5.99 -6.92 3.16
CA TYR A 65 5.83 -6.33 4.49
C TYR A 65 7.18 -6.16 5.22
N GLY A 66 7.19 -5.37 6.29
CA GLY A 66 8.33 -5.20 7.17
C GLY A 66 9.58 -4.70 6.43
N LEU A 67 10.73 -5.25 6.78
CA LEU A 67 12.02 -4.87 6.20
C LEU A 67 12.12 -5.18 4.70
N ASN A 68 11.46 -6.23 4.21
CA ASN A 68 11.45 -6.57 2.79
C ASN A 68 10.81 -5.45 1.98
N LEU A 69 9.67 -4.91 2.42
CA LEU A 69 9.02 -3.79 1.78
C LEU A 69 9.96 -2.58 1.68
N LEU A 70 10.66 -2.24 2.78
CA LEU A 70 11.63 -1.13 2.81
C LEU A 70 12.86 -1.35 1.92
N GLN A 71 13.17 -2.60 1.55
CA GLN A 71 14.22 -2.91 0.59
C GLN A 71 13.74 -2.84 -0.87
N VAL A 72 12.50 -3.27 -1.12
CA VAL A 72 11.92 -3.30 -2.48
C VAL A 72 11.58 -1.90 -2.96
N VAL A 73 10.88 -1.12 -2.13
CA VAL A 73 10.24 0.13 -2.55
C VAL A 73 11.22 1.18 -3.07
N PRO A 74 12.38 1.45 -2.43
CA PRO A 74 13.35 2.43 -2.93
C PRO A 74 14.02 2.00 -4.24
N LEU A 75 14.06 0.70 -4.54
CA LEU A 75 14.66 0.22 -5.78
C LEU A 75 13.79 0.51 -7.02
N LEU A 76 12.48 0.68 -6.85
CA LEU A 76 11.60 1.03 -7.96
C LEU A 76 11.99 2.37 -8.60
N PRO A 77 12.02 3.51 -7.88
CA PRO A 77 12.49 4.77 -8.45
C PRO A 77 13.99 4.78 -8.75
N TYR A 78 14.80 3.97 -8.06
CA TYR A 78 16.21 3.82 -8.39
C TYR A 78 16.42 3.28 -9.81
N TYR A 79 15.55 2.40 -10.29
CA TYR A 79 15.49 1.89 -11.66
C TYR A 79 14.50 2.65 -12.53
N ASP A 80 14.28 3.93 -12.19
CA ASP A 80 13.43 4.86 -12.94
C ASP A 80 11.99 4.35 -13.15
N ILE A 81 11.40 3.66 -12.15
CA ILE A 81 9.96 3.44 -12.09
C ILE A 81 9.37 4.56 -11.23
N ASP A 82 8.90 5.61 -11.90
CA ASP A 82 8.48 6.85 -11.25
C ASP A 82 7.10 6.72 -10.59
N PRO A 83 6.98 6.90 -9.26
CA PRO A 83 5.70 6.83 -8.55
C PRO A 83 4.71 7.95 -8.94
N ASN A 84 5.17 8.99 -9.64
CA ASN A 84 4.28 10.02 -10.21
C ASN A 84 3.61 9.59 -11.52
N ILE A 85 4.12 8.55 -12.17
CA ILE A 85 3.61 8.02 -13.44
C ILE A 85 2.94 6.67 -13.23
N VAL A 86 3.57 5.81 -12.43
CA VAL A 86 3.08 4.47 -12.09
C VAL A 86 2.48 4.50 -10.68
N GLN A 87 1.20 4.17 -10.55
CA GLN A 87 0.55 4.11 -9.25
C GLN A 87 1.06 2.91 -8.45
N PHE A 88 1.71 3.17 -7.33
CA PHE A 88 2.07 2.10 -6.39
C PHE A 88 0.88 1.75 -5.52
N MET A 89 0.66 0.45 -5.36
CA MET A 89 -0.41 -0.12 -4.55
C MET A 89 0.19 -1.10 -3.56
N GLY A 90 -0.28 -1.06 -2.32
CA GLY A 90 0.09 -2.01 -1.28
C GLY A 90 -1.10 -2.85 -0.82
N THR A 91 -0.83 -3.81 0.04
CA THR A 91 -1.85 -4.54 0.79
C THR A 91 -2.11 -3.84 2.13
N GLY A 92 -3.10 -4.32 2.91
CA GLY A 92 -3.40 -3.72 4.22
C GLY A 92 -2.27 -3.79 5.26
N VAL A 93 -1.21 -4.55 5.00
CA VAL A 93 -0.02 -4.62 5.88
C VAL A 93 0.86 -3.37 5.79
N ILE A 94 0.64 -2.51 4.80
CA ILE A 94 1.32 -1.21 4.68
C ILE A 94 0.72 -0.14 5.63
N ASP A 95 -0.39 -0.45 6.30
CA ASP A 95 -1.06 0.42 7.29
C ASP A 95 -0.24 0.50 8.60
N ASP A 96 0.97 1.03 8.49
CA ASP A 96 1.90 1.24 9.59
C ASP A 96 2.65 2.56 9.37
N LYS A 97 2.73 3.40 10.39
CA LYS A 97 3.37 4.72 10.34
C LYS A 97 4.83 4.66 9.90
N THR A 98 5.52 3.55 10.16
CA THR A 98 6.91 3.35 9.73
C THR A 98 7.06 3.51 8.21
N PHE A 99 6.06 3.07 7.44
CA PHE A 99 6.08 3.15 5.98
C PHE A 99 5.59 4.51 5.44
N PHE A 100 4.81 5.25 6.24
CA PHE A 100 4.22 6.50 5.77
C PHE A 100 5.23 7.63 5.55
N TYR A 101 6.42 7.50 6.13
CA TYR A 101 7.53 8.44 5.92
C TYR A 101 8.47 8.01 4.79
N GLU A 102 8.31 6.80 4.22
CA GLU A 102 9.15 6.34 3.12
C GLU A 102 8.88 7.20 1.86
N PRO A 103 9.90 7.91 1.33
CA PRO A 103 9.72 8.82 0.20
C PRO A 103 9.15 8.13 -1.04
N SER A 104 9.56 6.90 -1.29
CA SER A 104 9.12 6.14 -2.47
C SER A 104 7.67 5.62 -2.37
N LEU A 105 7.08 5.65 -1.17
CA LEU A 105 5.68 5.30 -0.94
C LEU A 105 4.74 6.51 -0.94
N GLN A 106 5.26 7.72 -1.09
CA GLN A 106 4.39 8.89 -1.16
C GLN A 106 3.48 8.81 -2.38
N GLY A 107 2.17 8.93 -2.17
CA GLY A 107 1.17 8.74 -3.22
C GLY A 107 0.71 7.28 -3.41
N ALA A 108 1.35 6.30 -2.77
CA ALA A 108 0.90 4.91 -2.79
C ALA A 108 -0.48 4.74 -2.16
N ILE A 109 -1.27 3.80 -2.68
CA ILE A 109 -2.62 3.50 -2.19
C ILE A 109 -2.69 2.09 -1.63
N PHE A 110 -3.57 1.87 -0.65
CA PHE A 110 -3.77 0.56 -0.03
C PHE A 110 -5.16 0.44 0.60
N PRO A 111 -5.71 -0.78 0.75
CA PRO A 111 -6.95 -1.00 1.48
C PRO A 111 -6.71 -0.92 2.98
N GLY A 112 -7.49 -0.12 3.69
CA GLY A 112 -7.33 0.04 5.12
C GLY A 112 -8.52 0.72 5.79
N VAL A 113 -8.39 0.97 7.08
CA VAL A 113 -9.35 1.71 7.89
C VAL A 113 -8.70 3.00 8.36
N PRO A 114 -9.36 4.16 8.17
CA PRO A 114 -8.80 5.45 8.57
C PRO A 114 -8.44 5.49 10.07
N GLU A 115 -7.29 6.07 10.40
CA GLU A 115 -6.76 6.10 11.77
C GLU A 115 -7.74 6.75 12.76
N TYR A 116 -8.52 7.76 12.34
CA TYR A 116 -9.47 8.44 13.22
C TYR A 116 -10.51 7.50 13.86
N LYS A 117 -10.79 6.34 13.24
CA LYS A 117 -11.68 5.32 13.84
C LYS A 117 -11.03 4.59 15.00
N ARG A 118 -9.71 4.59 15.07
CA ARG A 118 -8.91 3.90 16.10
C ARG A 118 -8.30 4.84 17.13
N ILE A 119 -8.41 6.14 16.92
CA ILE A 119 -7.68 7.13 17.72
C ILE A 119 -7.93 7.03 19.23
N ASN A 120 -9.16 6.72 19.63
CA ASN A 120 -9.48 6.59 21.05
C ASN A 120 -8.74 5.42 21.69
N ILE A 121 -8.79 4.23 21.08
CA ILE A 121 -8.09 3.05 21.62
C ILE A 121 -6.56 3.23 21.59
N ILE A 122 -6.03 3.92 20.58
CA ILE A 122 -4.60 4.24 20.51
C ILE A 122 -4.20 5.13 21.68
N ASN A 123 -4.99 6.18 21.97
CA ASN A 123 -4.72 7.10 23.09
C ASN A 123 -4.88 6.41 24.43
N ASP A 124 -5.95 5.64 24.63
CA ASP A 124 -6.20 4.89 25.87
C ASP A 124 -5.07 3.89 26.14
N TYR A 125 -4.60 3.20 25.11
CA TYR A 125 -3.50 2.25 25.21
C TYR A 125 -2.18 2.95 25.59
N MET A 126 -1.87 4.06 24.93
CA MET A 126 -0.68 4.87 25.24
C MET A 126 -0.72 5.40 26.67
N GLU A 127 -1.89 5.87 27.14
CA GLU A 127 -2.07 6.37 28.51
C GLU A 127 -1.87 5.27 29.56
N ILE A 128 -2.37 4.06 29.31
CA ILE A 128 -2.32 2.94 30.26
C ILE A 128 -0.95 2.26 30.27
N TYR A 129 -0.36 2.04 29.09
CA TYR A 129 0.83 1.18 28.93
C TYR A 129 2.10 1.96 28.58
N GLY A 130 2.01 3.22 28.16
CA GLY A 130 3.14 4.05 27.77
C GLY A 130 3.85 3.57 26.50
N ASP A 131 3.15 2.79 25.64
CA ASP A 131 3.73 2.15 24.47
C ASP A 131 2.79 2.29 23.25
N GLU A 132 3.31 2.03 22.04
CA GLU A 132 2.52 2.11 20.82
C GLU A 132 1.51 0.96 20.69
N PHE A 133 0.31 1.32 20.29
CA PHE A 133 -0.74 0.36 19.97
C PHE A 133 -0.44 -0.33 18.63
N LEU A 134 -0.11 -1.61 18.67
CA LEU A 134 0.19 -2.38 17.46
C LEU A 134 -1.06 -2.51 16.57
N ARG A 135 -0.92 -2.21 15.28
CA ARG A 135 -2.01 -2.29 14.31
C ARG A 135 -2.75 -3.65 14.32
N VAL A 136 -2.01 -4.74 14.46
CA VAL A 136 -2.59 -6.10 14.51
C VAL A 136 -3.49 -6.35 15.72
N SER A 137 -3.32 -5.59 16.82
CA SER A 137 -4.09 -5.74 18.05
C SER A 137 -5.56 -5.33 17.89
N THR A 138 -5.93 -4.65 16.81
CA THR A 138 -7.34 -4.33 16.50
C THR A 138 -8.19 -5.57 16.28
N LEU A 139 -7.62 -6.63 15.70
CA LEU A 139 -8.33 -7.86 15.38
C LEU A 139 -8.83 -8.59 16.64
N PRO A 140 -7.96 -8.93 17.63
CA PRO A 140 -8.43 -9.54 18.86
C PRO A 140 -9.33 -8.60 19.69
N TYR A 141 -9.13 -7.29 19.64
CA TYR A 141 -10.02 -6.34 20.30
C TYR A 141 -11.46 -6.45 19.79
N ASP A 142 -11.67 -6.39 18.48
CA ASP A 142 -12.98 -6.56 17.85
C ASP A 142 -13.61 -7.93 18.16
N LEU A 143 -12.78 -8.99 18.18
CA LEU A 143 -13.24 -10.34 18.52
C LEU A 143 -13.74 -10.43 19.96
N ILE A 144 -13.00 -9.85 20.90
CA ILE A 144 -13.42 -9.81 22.33
C ILE A 144 -14.71 -9.00 22.46
N GLY A 145 -14.85 -7.89 21.73
CA GLY A 145 -16.08 -7.11 21.67
C GLY A 145 -17.28 -7.94 21.20
N LEU A 146 -17.10 -8.73 20.14
CA LEU A 146 -18.13 -9.64 19.64
C LEU A 146 -18.49 -10.74 20.66
N ILE A 147 -17.49 -11.37 21.29
CA ILE A 147 -17.71 -12.38 22.32
C ILE A 147 -18.51 -11.78 23.48
N ASN A 148 -18.15 -10.61 23.94
CA ASN A 148 -18.85 -9.90 25.01
C ASN A 148 -20.31 -9.57 24.62
N LEU A 149 -20.54 -9.14 23.38
CA LEU A 149 -21.90 -8.93 22.86
C LEU A 149 -22.74 -10.22 22.91
N ILE A 150 -22.17 -11.33 22.46
CA ILE A 150 -22.86 -12.65 22.46
C ILE A 150 -23.19 -13.07 23.90
N TYR A 151 -22.23 -12.93 24.81
CA TYR A 151 -22.40 -13.30 26.22
C TYR A 151 -23.43 -12.42 26.93
N SER A 152 -23.36 -11.10 26.78
CA SER A 152 -24.27 -10.15 27.41
C SER A 152 -25.73 -10.32 26.97
N LYS A 153 -25.94 -10.71 25.70
CA LYS A 153 -27.27 -11.00 25.17
C LYS A 153 -27.78 -12.40 25.51
N LYS A 154 -26.97 -13.23 26.20
CA LYS A 154 -27.32 -14.60 26.58
C LYS A 154 -27.79 -15.46 25.39
N TYR A 155 -27.20 -15.28 24.22
CA TYR A 155 -27.56 -16.05 23.05
C TYR A 155 -27.28 -17.55 23.27
N LYS A 156 -28.25 -18.39 22.86
CA LYS A 156 -28.04 -19.85 22.80
C LYS A 156 -27.18 -20.18 21.58
N TYR A 157 -26.53 -21.33 21.59
CA TYR A 157 -25.70 -21.79 20.47
C TYR A 157 -26.33 -21.62 19.09
N ARG A 158 -27.61 -22.01 18.94
CA ARG A 158 -28.36 -21.88 17.67
C ARG A 158 -28.50 -20.41 17.23
N ASP A 159 -28.68 -19.49 18.16
CA ASP A 159 -28.83 -18.06 17.88
C ASP A 159 -27.49 -17.46 17.46
N VAL A 160 -26.40 -17.88 18.10
CA VAL A 160 -25.02 -17.49 17.71
C VAL A 160 -24.74 -17.93 16.26
N ILE A 161 -25.04 -19.18 15.91
CA ILE A 161 -24.84 -19.68 14.55
C ILE A 161 -25.68 -18.88 13.52
N LYS A 162 -26.94 -18.58 13.85
CA LYS A 162 -27.79 -17.74 12.99
C LYS A 162 -27.24 -16.33 12.85
N LEU A 163 -26.76 -15.74 13.95
CA LEU A 163 -26.17 -14.41 13.98
C LEU A 163 -24.92 -14.32 13.09
N LEU A 164 -24.01 -15.28 13.24
CA LEU A 164 -22.75 -15.32 12.50
C LEU A 164 -22.93 -15.71 11.01
N ASN A 165 -23.92 -16.54 10.69
CA ASN A 165 -24.22 -16.92 9.31
C ASN A 165 -25.15 -15.95 8.58
N ASN A 166 -25.54 -14.85 9.19
CA ASN A 166 -26.38 -13.84 8.54
C ASN A 166 -25.52 -12.86 7.73
N PRO A 167 -25.48 -12.91 6.39
CA PRO A 167 -24.63 -12.08 5.57
C PRO A 167 -24.99 -10.58 5.62
N ASN A 168 -26.20 -10.28 6.09
CA ASN A 168 -26.67 -8.89 6.23
C ASN A 168 -26.35 -8.31 7.61
N LYS A 169 -25.80 -9.13 8.54
CA LYS A 169 -25.44 -8.66 9.88
C LYS A 169 -24.01 -8.19 9.90
N LYS A 170 -23.84 -6.88 10.00
CA LYS A 170 -22.54 -6.25 10.23
C LYS A 170 -22.35 -5.96 11.71
N PHE A 171 -21.12 -6.05 12.15
CA PHE A 171 -20.64 -5.68 13.49
C PHE A 171 -19.72 -4.49 13.36
N ASP A 172 -19.93 -3.47 14.16
CA ASP A 172 -19.06 -2.30 14.17
C ASP A 172 -17.86 -2.56 15.07
N GLY A 173 -16.70 -2.65 14.44
CA GLY A 173 -15.40 -2.78 15.11
C GLY A 173 -14.60 -1.49 15.04
N ILE A 174 -13.55 -1.40 15.87
CA ILE A 174 -12.58 -0.28 15.81
C ILE A 174 -11.79 -0.29 14.50
N ASP A 175 -11.71 -1.46 13.88
CA ASP A 175 -11.03 -1.69 12.61
C ASP A 175 -12.01 -1.78 11.43
N GLY A 176 -13.09 -1.00 11.50
CA GLY A 176 -14.15 -0.99 10.50
C GLY A 176 -15.22 -2.04 10.76
N SER A 177 -16.34 -1.89 10.04
CA SER A 177 -17.43 -2.85 10.13
C SER A 177 -17.01 -4.18 9.51
N PHE A 178 -17.38 -5.27 10.16
CA PHE A 178 -17.08 -6.62 9.69
C PHE A 178 -18.31 -7.53 9.74
N TYR A 179 -18.28 -8.60 8.97
CA TYR A 179 -19.34 -9.61 8.89
C TYR A 179 -18.76 -10.97 8.51
N PHE A 180 -19.56 -12.01 8.67
CA PHE A 180 -19.14 -13.37 8.34
C PHE A 180 -19.77 -13.81 7.02
N LYS A 181 -18.95 -14.36 6.14
CA LYS A 181 -19.37 -14.93 4.87
C LYS A 181 -18.53 -16.16 4.56
N ASN A 182 -19.19 -17.29 4.28
CA ASN A 182 -18.51 -18.56 4.00
C ASN A 182 -17.48 -18.96 5.06
N ASN A 183 -17.81 -18.79 6.35
CA ASN A 183 -16.92 -19.02 7.50
C ASN A 183 -15.66 -18.15 7.54
N MET A 184 -15.61 -17.07 6.78
CA MET A 184 -14.54 -16.06 6.81
C MET A 184 -15.07 -14.73 7.30
N ILE A 185 -14.20 -13.93 7.90
CA ILE A 185 -14.50 -12.56 8.27
C ILE A 185 -14.16 -11.69 7.07
N GLU A 186 -15.15 -10.93 6.59
CA GLU A 186 -14.95 -9.84 5.63
C GLU A 186 -15.11 -8.51 6.34
N ARG A 187 -14.36 -7.48 5.91
CA ARG A 187 -14.40 -6.13 6.46
C ARG A 187 -14.67 -5.11 5.37
N ASP A 188 -15.39 -4.06 5.74
CA ASP A 188 -15.53 -2.88 4.89
C ASP A 188 -14.25 -2.04 5.01
N LEU A 189 -13.49 -1.95 3.93
CA LEU A 189 -12.26 -1.19 3.85
C LEU A 189 -12.43 0.03 2.93
N ASN A 190 -11.71 1.09 3.25
CA ASN A 190 -11.53 2.24 2.37
C ASN A 190 -10.26 2.07 1.56
N ILE A 191 -10.14 2.80 0.46
CA ILE A 191 -8.84 2.99 -0.18
C ILE A 191 -8.18 4.21 0.47
N LEU A 192 -7.01 3.98 1.02
CA LEU A 192 -6.20 5.00 1.67
C LEU A 192 -5.01 5.37 0.78
N LYS A 193 -4.57 6.62 0.86
CA LYS A 193 -3.39 7.14 0.17
C LYS A 193 -2.39 7.67 1.19
N ILE A 194 -1.12 7.30 1.02
CA ILE A 194 -0.01 7.79 1.86
C ILE A 194 0.37 9.21 1.41
N ASN A 195 0.50 10.12 2.36
CA ASN A 195 1.03 11.46 2.13
C ASN A 195 1.63 12.07 3.40
N ASN A 196 2.91 12.42 3.34
CA ASN A 196 3.63 13.15 4.40
C ASN A 196 3.46 12.57 5.81
N GLY A 197 3.71 11.26 5.96
CA GLY A 197 3.65 10.59 7.26
C GLY A 197 2.25 10.21 7.75
N ASN A 198 1.22 10.43 6.92
CA ASN A 198 -0.17 10.08 7.23
C ASN A 198 -0.81 9.30 6.08
N SER A 199 -1.99 8.73 6.35
CA SER A 199 -2.85 8.18 5.32
C SER A 199 -4.24 8.81 5.38
N PHE A 200 -4.88 8.98 4.24
CA PHE A 200 -6.23 9.55 4.14
C PHE A 200 -7.04 8.83 3.07
N VAL A 201 -8.37 8.82 3.28
CA VAL A 201 -9.31 8.21 2.34
C VAL A 201 -9.31 8.96 1.03
N ILE A 202 -9.25 8.21 -0.07
CA ILE A 202 -9.50 8.73 -1.41
C ILE A 202 -10.84 8.21 -1.91
N ASN A 203 -11.63 9.08 -2.51
CA ASN A 203 -12.92 8.76 -3.12
C ASN A 203 -12.76 8.43 -4.61
#